data_aa0c20e49cdca8768676907d549a6e05
#
_entry.id   aa0c20e49cdca8768676907d549a6e05
#
_cell.length_a   1.000
_cell.length_b   1.000
_cell.length_c   1.000
_cell.angle_alpha   90.00
_cell.angle_beta   90.00
_cell.angle_gamma   90.00
#
_symmetry.space_group_name_H-M   'P 1'
#
loop_
_entity.id
_entity.type
_entity.pdbx_description
1 polymer ?
#
loop_
_entity_poly.entity_id
_entity_poly.type
_entity_poly.pdbx_seq_one_letter_code
_entity_poly.pdbx_strand_id
1 'polypeptide(L)'
;MTVAHCIQSLRSWVRLLYAAARGDAGTIAAMKEEEFRILAENSMDLIVRIGPDLRTCYVSPACSRILGYEPEEMLGRPAQEFVLEQDFSAIVRASNRPTTGPSDRVSAEFRIYAKNRDLIWMEASVQRIRVAGAEGNALVVLRDISERKKLEENPSQDGRPDEPTGLMSRSAFEEVLGKEWRRAVRNGSRLSLLLVGVDHLKQYNDLYGQPAGEDCLCAVAEAVRRVVQRSGDAVARYGWEEVATILPETDLQGAITVGEEIRKEVRAAGLRYPDHPDGKPHVTVSIGAASVQAVPSYLGYRMPESLLIAADEALRKADKGGRDAVYTAAVPGPDGRELTA
;
A
#
# COMPACT_ATOMS: atom_id res chain seq x y z
N MET A 1 7.31 -19.42 -8.75
CA MET A 1 8.80 -19.54 -8.79
C MET A 1 9.15 -20.90 -9.34
N THR A 2 9.76 -20.96 -10.52
CA THR A 2 10.08 -22.22 -11.21
C THR A 2 11.34 -22.86 -10.61
N VAL A 3 11.38 -24.19 -10.55
CA VAL A 3 12.53 -25.03 -10.08
C VAL A 3 13.86 -24.58 -10.69
N ALA A 4 13.84 -24.05 -11.91
CA ALA A 4 15.01 -23.47 -12.59
C ALA A 4 15.63 -22.29 -11.82
N HIS A 5 14.84 -21.44 -11.17
CA HIS A 5 15.31 -20.29 -10.39
C HIS A 5 16.02 -20.71 -9.09
N CYS A 6 15.51 -21.75 -8.43
CA CYS A 6 16.15 -22.35 -7.25
C CYS A 6 17.50 -23.01 -7.57
N ILE A 7 17.59 -23.69 -8.72
CA ILE A 7 18.85 -24.34 -9.17
C ILE A 7 19.91 -23.29 -9.53
N GLN A 8 19.50 -22.17 -10.09
CA GLN A 8 20.40 -21.06 -10.44
C GLN A 8 20.94 -20.35 -9.19
N SER A 9 20.10 -20.15 -8.17
CA SER A 9 20.51 -19.63 -6.85
C SER A 9 21.50 -20.58 -6.16
N LEU A 10 21.23 -21.89 -6.13
CA LEU A 10 22.15 -22.88 -5.55
C LEU A 10 23.51 -22.92 -6.24
N ARG A 11 23.54 -22.81 -7.59
CA ARG A 11 24.79 -22.73 -8.34
C ARG A 11 25.60 -21.47 -8.03
N SER A 12 24.92 -20.35 -7.80
CA SER A 12 25.52 -19.08 -7.35
C SER A 12 26.17 -19.23 -5.98
N TRP A 13 25.46 -19.85 -5.01
CA TRP A 13 25.96 -20.12 -3.67
C TRP A 13 27.18 -21.04 -3.66
N VAL A 14 27.17 -22.09 -4.45
CA VAL A 14 28.30 -23.02 -4.58
C VAL A 14 29.52 -22.31 -5.18
N ARG A 15 29.34 -21.41 -6.17
CA ARG A 15 30.42 -20.59 -6.74
C ARG A 15 30.99 -19.60 -5.71
N LEU A 16 30.15 -19.00 -4.86
CA LEU A 16 30.55 -18.12 -3.74
C LEU A 16 31.45 -18.85 -2.73
N LEU A 17 31.06 -20.05 -2.32
CA LEU A 17 31.86 -20.90 -1.44
C LEU A 17 33.22 -21.29 -2.06
N TYR A 18 33.24 -21.58 -3.37
CA TYR A 18 34.49 -21.89 -4.09
C TYR A 18 35.38 -20.68 -4.27
N ALA A 19 34.82 -19.49 -4.56
CA ALA A 19 35.59 -18.24 -4.71
C ALA A 19 36.14 -17.76 -3.36
N ALA A 20 35.34 -17.86 -2.29
CA ALA A 20 35.78 -17.57 -0.92
C ALA A 20 36.91 -18.50 -0.47
N ALA A 21 36.85 -19.78 -0.83
CA ALA A 21 37.89 -20.77 -0.52
C ALA A 21 39.21 -20.55 -1.31
N ARG A 22 39.17 -19.83 -2.44
CA ARG A 22 40.35 -19.52 -3.27
C ARG A 22 40.88 -18.09 -3.08
N GLY A 23 40.24 -17.25 -2.28
CA GLY A 23 40.65 -15.85 -2.06
C GLY A 23 40.53 -14.94 -3.27
N ASP A 24 39.65 -15.28 -4.23
CA ASP A 24 39.46 -14.50 -5.46
C ASP A 24 38.58 -13.29 -5.19
N ALA A 25 39.20 -12.17 -4.79
CA ALA A 25 38.54 -10.91 -4.44
C ALA A 25 37.71 -10.32 -5.60
N GLY A 26 38.11 -10.56 -6.86
CA GLY A 26 37.38 -10.07 -8.03
C GLY A 26 36.04 -10.77 -8.24
N THR A 27 36.01 -12.08 -8.08
CA THR A 27 34.76 -12.87 -8.19
C THR A 27 33.80 -12.54 -7.04
N ILE A 28 34.30 -12.33 -5.81
CA ILE A 28 33.47 -11.93 -4.66
C ILE A 28 32.90 -10.54 -4.87
N ALA A 29 33.65 -9.59 -5.39
CA ALA A 29 33.19 -8.24 -5.69
C ALA A 29 32.09 -8.23 -6.77
N ALA A 30 32.29 -8.96 -7.87
CA ALA A 30 31.30 -9.08 -8.95
C ALA A 30 29.98 -9.73 -8.48
N MET A 31 30.05 -10.72 -7.59
CA MET A 31 28.86 -11.37 -7.04
C MET A 31 28.10 -10.47 -6.06
N LYS A 32 28.81 -9.67 -5.25
CA LYS A 32 28.18 -8.66 -4.39
C LYS A 32 27.49 -7.57 -5.20
N GLU A 33 28.06 -7.18 -6.33
CA GLU A 33 27.49 -6.21 -7.25
C GLU A 33 26.21 -6.76 -7.91
N GLU A 34 26.21 -8.03 -8.30
CA GLU A 34 25.03 -8.72 -8.83
C GLU A 34 23.91 -8.86 -7.80
N GLU A 35 24.22 -9.25 -6.55
CA GLU A 35 23.25 -9.32 -5.46
C GLU A 35 22.66 -7.94 -5.15
N PHE A 36 23.48 -6.89 -5.11
CA PHE A 36 23.00 -5.52 -4.93
C PHE A 36 22.07 -5.10 -6.07
N ARG A 37 22.43 -5.43 -7.32
CA ARG A 37 21.62 -5.13 -8.50
C ARG A 37 20.26 -5.81 -8.40
N ILE A 38 20.21 -7.10 -8.07
CA ILE A 38 18.96 -7.84 -7.90
C ILE A 38 18.07 -7.21 -6.82
N LEU A 39 18.64 -6.81 -5.68
CA LEU A 39 17.90 -6.16 -4.61
C LEU A 39 17.36 -4.79 -5.04
N ALA A 40 18.16 -4.00 -5.72
CA ALA A 40 17.78 -2.68 -6.20
C ALA A 40 16.73 -2.73 -7.33
N GLU A 41 16.83 -3.71 -8.23
CA GLU A 41 15.89 -3.91 -9.34
C GLU A 41 14.51 -4.40 -8.86
N ASN A 42 14.47 -5.16 -7.75
CA ASN A 42 13.22 -5.65 -7.17
C ASN A 42 12.68 -4.77 -6.04
N SER A 43 13.32 -3.64 -5.75
CA SER A 43 12.83 -2.68 -4.77
C SER A 43 11.54 -2.02 -5.25
N MET A 44 10.58 -1.88 -4.33
CA MET A 44 9.38 -1.06 -4.56
C MET A 44 9.70 0.43 -4.47
N ASP A 45 10.71 0.82 -3.70
CA ASP A 45 11.17 2.18 -3.53
C ASP A 45 12.22 2.52 -4.61
N LEU A 46 12.28 3.78 -5.03
CA LEU A 46 13.27 4.29 -5.96
C LEU A 46 14.60 4.52 -5.23
N ILE A 47 15.66 3.85 -5.68
CA ILE A 47 17.01 3.98 -5.11
C ILE A 47 17.86 4.82 -6.03
N VAL A 48 18.44 5.90 -5.49
CA VAL A 48 19.30 6.84 -6.22
C VAL A 48 20.62 7.01 -5.49
N ARG A 49 21.73 7.00 -6.21
CA ARG A 49 23.03 7.45 -5.69
C ARG A 49 23.37 8.80 -6.29
N ILE A 50 23.70 9.73 -5.45
CA ILE A 50 24.08 11.10 -5.82
C ILE A 50 25.57 11.30 -5.51
N GLY A 51 26.30 11.84 -6.46
CA GLY A 51 27.73 12.17 -6.32
C GLY A 51 27.99 13.46 -5.53
N PRO A 52 29.28 13.76 -5.26
CA PRO A 52 29.67 14.99 -4.56
C PRO A 52 29.30 16.28 -5.31
N ASP A 53 29.13 16.17 -6.62
CA ASP A 53 28.71 17.24 -7.53
C ASP A 53 27.17 17.37 -7.64
N LEU A 54 26.43 16.69 -6.78
CA LEU A 54 24.96 16.59 -6.76
C LEU A 54 24.35 15.99 -8.03
N ARG A 55 25.15 15.29 -8.84
CA ARG A 55 24.65 14.58 -10.01
C ARG A 55 24.26 13.14 -9.67
N THR A 56 23.30 12.66 -10.39
CA THR A 56 22.80 11.28 -10.28
C THR A 56 23.82 10.30 -10.86
N CYS A 57 24.38 9.43 -10.03
CA CYS A 57 25.36 8.42 -10.42
C CYS A 57 24.80 7.03 -10.59
N TYR A 58 23.64 6.76 -10.02
CA TYR A 58 22.90 5.51 -10.14
C TYR A 58 21.42 5.78 -9.89
N VAL A 59 20.57 5.10 -10.63
CA VAL A 59 19.09 5.11 -10.47
C VAL A 59 18.59 3.70 -10.64
N SER A 60 17.81 3.20 -9.72
CA SER A 60 17.17 1.88 -9.86
C SER A 60 16.05 1.92 -10.91
N PRO A 61 15.73 0.78 -11.58
CA PRO A 61 14.66 0.69 -12.58
C PRO A 61 13.26 1.06 -12.06
N ALA A 62 13.09 1.17 -10.74
CA ALA A 62 11.85 1.66 -10.13
C ALA A 62 11.47 3.06 -10.62
N CYS A 63 12.41 3.88 -11.14
CA CYS A 63 12.14 5.20 -11.69
C CYS A 63 11.16 5.15 -12.88
N SER A 64 11.22 4.13 -13.73
CA SER A 64 10.32 4.00 -14.88
C SER A 64 8.88 3.79 -14.42
N ARG A 65 8.69 2.99 -13.37
CA ARG A 65 7.37 2.72 -12.79
C ARG A 65 6.80 3.91 -12.01
N ILE A 66 7.65 4.58 -11.21
CA ILE A 66 7.20 5.63 -10.28
C ILE A 66 7.14 6.99 -10.97
N LEU A 67 8.17 7.34 -11.75
CA LEU A 67 8.34 8.67 -12.33
C LEU A 67 8.15 8.70 -13.86
N GLY A 68 8.11 7.53 -14.50
CA GLY A 68 8.02 7.41 -15.96
C GLY A 68 9.31 7.74 -16.72
N TYR A 69 10.44 7.98 -16.03
CA TYR A 69 11.75 8.16 -16.66
C TYR A 69 12.48 6.83 -16.76
N GLU A 70 13.19 6.61 -17.86
CA GLU A 70 14.18 5.54 -17.90
C GLU A 70 15.44 5.94 -17.10
N PRO A 71 16.15 4.97 -16.47
CA PRO A 71 17.35 5.27 -15.66
C PRO A 71 18.37 6.15 -16.38
N GLU A 72 18.59 5.90 -17.68
CA GLU A 72 19.54 6.63 -18.55
C GLU A 72 19.16 8.10 -18.71
N GLU A 73 17.87 8.44 -18.63
CA GLU A 73 17.38 9.81 -18.75
C GLU A 73 17.66 10.63 -17.49
N MET A 74 17.93 9.98 -16.37
CA MET A 74 18.23 10.63 -15.08
C MET A 74 19.74 10.62 -14.76
N LEU A 75 20.50 9.66 -15.29
CA LEU A 75 21.93 9.52 -15.03
C LEU A 75 22.71 10.75 -15.50
N GLY A 76 23.68 11.21 -14.68
CA GLY A 76 24.55 12.35 -14.94
C GLY A 76 23.85 13.72 -14.80
N ARG A 77 22.54 13.78 -14.63
CA ARG A 77 21.81 15.02 -14.46
C ARG A 77 21.83 15.49 -12.99
N PRO A 78 21.80 16.80 -12.75
CA PRO A 78 21.64 17.34 -11.41
C PRO A 78 20.33 16.86 -10.77
N ALA A 79 20.38 16.30 -9.57
CA ALA A 79 19.20 15.81 -8.86
C ALA A 79 18.13 16.90 -8.64
N GLN A 80 18.56 18.17 -8.52
CA GLN A 80 17.68 19.34 -8.35
C GLN A 80 16.75 19.58 -9.54
N GLU A 81 17.07 19.11 -10.75
CA GLU A 81 16.23 19.31 -11.94
C GLU A 81 14.90 18.53 -11.87
N PHE A 82 14.87 17.51 -11.05
CA PHE A 82 13.68 16.65 -10.86
C PHE A 82 12.82 17.11 -9.66
N VAL A 83 13.35 17.95 -8.78
CA VAL A 83 12.68 18.39 -7.55
C VAL A 83 11.96 19.71 -7.78
N LEU A 84 10.78 19.88 -7.19
CA LEU A 84 10.08 21.17 -7.21
C LEU A 84 10.95 22.24 -6.50
N GLU A 85 11.22 23.36 -7.18
CA GLU A 85 12.13 24.40 -6.74
C GLU A 85 11.85 24.90 -5.31
N GLN A 86 10.58 25.04 -4.94
CA GLN A 86 10.16 25.47 -3.61
C GLN A 86 10.57 24.49 -2.50
N ASP A 87 10.67 23.20 -2.81
CA ASP A 87 10.98 22.15 -1.84
C ASP A 87 12.50 21.92 -1.69
N PHE A 88 13.30 22.41 -2.65
CA PHE A 88 14.75 22.20 -2.65
C PHE A 88 15.45 22.75 -1.38
N SER A 89 15.02 23.91 -0.89
CA SER A 89 15.56 24.50 0.34
C SER A 89 15.33 23.64 1.59
N ALA A 90 14.23 22.89 1.64
CA ALA A 90 13.92 21.98 2.73
C ALA A 90 14.84 20.74 2.71
N ILE A 91 15.12 20.21 1.53
CA ILE A 91 16.04 19.07 1.33
C ILE A 91 17.47 19.47 1.77
N VAL A 92 17.95 20.65 1.35
CA VAL A 92 19.27 21.13 1.72
C VAL A 92 19.39 21.32 3.24
N ARG A 93 18.37 21.89 3.89
CA ARG A 93 18.35 22.03 5.36
C ARG A 93 18.37 20.68 6.07
N ALA A 94 17.62 19.72 5.57
CA ALA A 94 17.60 18.36 6.12
C ALA A 94 18.97 17.67 5.94
N SER A 95 19.60 17.80 4.77
CA SER A 95 20.90 17.20 4.45
C SER A 95 22.07 17.79 5.25
N ASN A 96 21.95 19.05 5.72
CA ASN A 96 22.97 19.73 6.51
C ASN A 96 22.84 19.53 8.03
N ARG A 97 21.87 18.75 8.51
CA ARG A 97 21.81 18.37 9.92
C ARG A 97 23.05 17.56 10.29
N PRO A 98 23.73 17.91 11.40
CA PRO A 98 24.87 17.13 11.88
C PRO A 98 24.39 15.73 12.24
N THR A 99 24.96 14.74 11.59
CA THR A 99 24.74 13.33 11.90
C THR A 99 25.74 12.91 12.95
N THR A 100 25.29 12.39 14.09
CA THR A 100 26.12 11.99 15.23
C THR A 100 26.64 10.55 15.14
N GLY A 101 26.20 9.78 14.12
CA GLY A 101 26.61 8.40 13.89
C GLY A 101 26.23 7.83 12.53
N PRO A 102 26.80 6.67 12.16
CA PRO A 102 26.55 6.00 10.87
C PRO A 102 25.11 5.49 10.71
N SER A 103 24.29 5.55 11.77
CA SER A 103 22.88 5.14 11.76
C SER A 103 21.91 6.31 11.62
N ASP A 104 22.37 7.55 11.60
CA ASP A 104 21.50 8.70 11.48
C ASP A 104 20.99 8.85 10.04
N ARG A 105 19.73 8.46 9.86
CA ARG A 105 18.99 8.69 8.63
C ARG A 105 18.32 10.05 8.70
N VAL A 106 18.53 10.86 7.68
CA VAL A 106 17.80 12.11 7.51
C VAL A 106 16.62 11.81 6.59
N SER A 107 15.40 12.08 7.04
CA SER A 107 14.22 12.00 6.18
C SER A 107 13.72 13.38 5.81
N ALA A 108 13.26 13.53 4.58
CA ALA A 108 12.63 14.75 4.08
C ALA A 108 11.49 14.38 3.12
N GLU A 109 10.40 15.14 3.19
CA GLU A 109 9.28 15.01 2.26
C GLU A 109 9.33 16.18 1.27
N PHE A 110 9.18 15.88 -0.02
CA PHE A 110 9.21 16.85 -1.09
C PHE A 110 8.54 16.32 -2.35
N ARG A 111 8.31 17.20 -3.32
CA ARG A 111 7.68 16.87 -4.59
C ARG A 111 8.71 16.74 -5.70
N ILE A 112 8.53 15.72 -6.53
CA ILE A 112 9.35 15.42 -7.71
C ILE A 112 8.48 15.52 -8.96
N TYR A 113 9.05 16.01 -10.06
CA TYR A 113 8.40 15.99 -11.37
C TYR A 113 8.53 14.62 -12.01
N ALA A 114 7.42 13.98 -12.31
CA ALA A 114 7.35 12.85 -13.22
C ALA A 114 7.58 13.33 -14.67
N LYS A 115 7.83 12.40 -15.59
CA LYS A 115 8.10 12.69 -17.01
C LYS A 115 6.91 13.37 -17.71
N ASN A 116 5.69 13.04 -17.30
CA ASN A 116 4.44 13.70 -17.75
C ASN A 116 4.19 15.06 -17.09
N ARG A 117 5.13 15.54 -16.26
CA ARG A 117 5.06 16.76 -15.45
C ARG A 117 4.10 16.75 -14.28
N ASP A 118 3.52 15.61 -13.93
CA ASP A 118 2.79 15.47 -12.68
C ASP A 118 3.75 15.59 -11.48
N LEU A 119 3.24 16.10 -10.37
CA LEU A 119 3.98 16.20 -9.11
C LEU A 119 3.68 14.97 -8.26
N ILE A 120 4.72 14.24 -7.91
CA ILE A 120 4.68 13.06 -7.04
C ILE A 120 5.31 13.41 -5.70
N TRP A 121 4.59 13.17 -4.60
CA TRP A 121 5.12 13.33 -3.26
C TRP A 121 6.06 12.17 -2.92
N MET A 122 7.28 12.49 -2.52
CA MET A 122 8.30 11.53 -2.15
C MET A 122 8.80 11.76 -0.72
N GLU A 123 9.01 10.69 0.00
CA GLU A 123 9.77 10.66 1.25
C GLU A 123 11.17 10.14 0.96
N ALA A 124 12.19 10.98 1.17
CA ALA A 124 13.58 10.57 1.02
C ALA A 124 14.17 10.12 2.35
N SER A 125 14.87 9.00 2.35
CA SER A 125 15.82 8.59 3.38
C SER A 125 17.22 8.71 2.82
N VAL A 126 18.01 9.62 3.38
CA VAL A 126 19.36 9.95 2.89
C VAL A 126 20.40 9.34 3.82
N GLN A 127 21.35 8.60 3.25
CA GLN A 127 22.52 8.07 3.96
C GLN A 127 23.79 8.49 3.22
N ARG A 128 24.72 9.14 3.93
CA ARG A 128 26.06 9.43 3.37
C ARG A 128 26.87 8.15 3.28
N ILE A 129 27.50 7.92 2.14
CA ILE A 129 28.32 6.75 1.88
C ILE A 129 29.70 7.15 1.35
N ARG A 130 30.69 6.28 1.58
CA ARG A 130 32.00 6.38 0.95
C ARG A 130 32.08 5.41 -0.21
N VAL A 131 32.44 5.91 -1.39
CA VAL A 131 32.60 5.07 -2.60
C VAL A 131 34.05 5.17 -3.05
N ALA A 132 34.73 4.05 -3.14
CA ALA A 132 36.16 3.96 -3.51
C ALA A 132 37.08 4.88 -2.67
N GLY A 133 36.76 5.07 -1.37
CA GLY A 133 37.52 5.95 -0.47
C GLY A 133 37.18 7.44 -0.58
N ALA A 134 36.37 7.87 -1.55
CA ALA A 134 35.93 9.25 -1.71
C ALA A 134 34.68 9.54 -0.85
N GLU A 135 34.71 10.68 -0.13
CA GLU A 135 33.58 11.21 0.62
C GLU A 135 32.64 12.02 -0.30
N GLY A 136 31.44 12.30 0.18
CA GLY A 136 30.48 13.18 -0.51
C GLY A 136 29.45 12.47 -1.37
N ASN A 137 29.46 11.13 -1.41
CA ASN A 137 28.37 10.37 -2.04
C ASN A 137 27.19 10.20 -1.06
N ALA A 138 25.97 10.22 -1.60
CA ALA A 138 24.75 9.96 -0.85
C ALA A 138 23.96 8.82 -1.51
N LEU A 139 23.53 7.86 -0.71
CA LEU A 139 22.49 6.91 -1.08
C LEU A 139 21.15 7.46 -0.62
N VAL A 140 20.22 7.60 -1.54
CA VAL A 140 18.88 8.13 -1.31
C VAL A 140 17.87 7.06 -1.67
N VAL A 141 17.03 6.70 -0.71
CA VAL A 141 15.87 5.85 -0.93
C VAL A 141 14.64 6.73 -0.93
N LEU A 142 13.89 6.71 -2.03
CA LEU A 142 12.73 7.54 -2.27
C LEU A 142 11.48 6.65 -2.31
N ARG A 143 10.56 6.90 -1.39
CA ARG A 143 9.27 6.24 -1.32
C ARG A 143 8.18 7.17 -1.82
N ASP A 144 7.33 6.70 -2.72
CA ASP A 144 6.13 7.43 -3.10
C ASP A 144 5.15 7.47 -1.92
N ILE A 145 4.81 8.70 -1.51
CA ILE A 145 3.87 8.98 -0.43
C ILE A 145 2.66 9.78 -0.93
N SER A 146 2.43 9.80 -2.26
CA SER A 146 1.34 10.59 -2.85
C SER A 146 -0.02 10.17 -2.32
N GLU A 147 -0.26 8.87 -2.13
CA GLU A 147 -1.48 8.36 -1.50
C GLU A 147 -1.62 8.85 -0.05
N ARG A 148 -0.52 8.80 0.72
CA ARG A 148 -0.52 9.34 2.09
C ARG A 148 -0.79 10.84 2.09
N LYS A 149 -0.18 11.61 1.19
CA LYS A 149 -0.39 13.06 1.07
C LYS A 149 -1.79 13.43 0.62
N LYS A 150 -2.38 12.71 -0.32
CA LYS A 150 -3.80 12.89 -0.69
C LYS A 150 -4.72 12.70 0.51
N LEU A 151 -4.38 11.76 1.39
CA LEU A 151 -5.11 11.52 2.65
C LEU A 151 -4.85 12.63 3.69
N GLU A 152 -3.64 13.21 3.72
CA GLU A 152 -3.27 14.33 4.59
C GLU A 152 -3.82 15.67 4.08
N GLU A 153 -3.85 15.91 2.77
CA GLU A 153 -4.37 17.12 2.12
C GLU A 153 -5.91 17.17 2.06
N ASN A 154 -6.54 15.99 2.14
CA ASN A 154 -7.92 15.84 2.56
C ASN A 154 -7.91 15.32 4.01
N PRO A 155 -7.63 16.13 5.02
CA PRO A 155 -7.87 15.75 6.37
C PRO A 155 -9.39 15.61 6.46
N SER A 156 -9.87 14.38 6.31
CA SER A 156 -11.17 14.04 6.87
C SER A 156 -11.05 14.43 8.33
N GLN A 157 -11.65 15.58 8.61
CA GLN A 157 -11.64 16.36 9.85
C GLN A 157 -11.61 15.38 11.02
N ASP A 158 -10.59 15.47 11.88
CA ASP A 158 -10.43 14.63 13.07
C ASP A 158 -11.79 14.26 13.68
N GLY A 159 -12.18 13.00 13.55
CA GLY A 159 -13.42 12.49 14.11
C GLY A 159 -14.73 12.93 13.45
N ARG A 160 -14.73 13.74 12.39
CA ARG A 160 -15.98 14.09 11.68
C ARG A 160 -16.33 13.00 10.66
N PRO A 161 -17.63 12.74 10.47
CA PRO A 161 -18.10 11.87 9.40
C PRO A 161 -17.63 12.35 8.02
N ASP A 162 -17.43 11.41 7.11
CA ASP A 162 -17.15 11.72 5.69
C ASP A 162 -18.34 12.44 5.05
N GLU A 163 -18.13 13.59 4.48
CA GLU A 163 -19.10 14.25 3.62
C GLU A 163 -18.81 13.82 2.17
N PRO A 164 -19.64 13.11 1.44
CA PRO A 164 -21.10 13.10 1.46
C PRO A 164 -21.75 11.86 2.08
N THR A 165 -21.01 10.79 2.41
CA THR A 165 -21.62 9.51 2.80
C THR A 165 -22.17 9.50 4.24
N GLY A 166 -21.69 10.42 5.09
CA GLY A 166 -22.01 10.44 6.53
C GLY A 166 -21.41 9.25 7.30
N LEU A 167 -20.56 8.46 6.67
CA LEU A 167 -19.84 7.36 7.30
C LEU A 167 -18.66 7.88 8.14
N MET A 168 -18.12 7.02 8.97
CA MET A 168 -16.85 7.29 9.66
C MET A 168 -15.73 7.57 8.64
N SER A 169 -14.86 8.52 8.95
CA SER A 169 -13.67 8.77 8.14
C SER A 169 -12.65 7.63 8.27
N ARG A 170 -11.73 7.52 7.31
CA ARG A 170 -10.66 6.52 7.35
C ARG A 170 -9.81 6.62 8.61
N SER A 171 -9.43 7.83 9.04
CA SER A 171 -8.61 8.03 10.23
C SER A 171 -9.33 7.55 11.50
N ALA A 172 -10.62 7.88 11.64
CA ALA A 172 -11.43 7.39 12.73
C ALA A 172 -11.60 5.86 12.69
N PHE A 173 -11.73 5.27 11.50
CA PHE A 173 -11.78 3.83 11.32
C PHE A 173 -10.50 3.13 11.78
N GLU A 174 -9.32 3.66 11.43
CA GLU A 174 -8.03 3.10 11.84
C GLU A 174 -7.85 3.15 13.37
N GLU A 175 -8.33 4.22 14.01
CA GLU A 175 -8.38 4.28 15.48
C GLU A 175 -9.29 3.22 16.09
N VAL A 176 -10.51 3.07 15.55
CA VAL A 176 -11.51 2.09 16.04
C VAL A 176 -10.96 0.68 15.82
N LEU A 177 -10.40 0.39 14.65
CA LEU A 177 -9.78 -0.91 14.36
C LEU A 177 -8.67 -1.24 15.37
N GLY A 178 -7.79 -0.27 15.67
CA GLY A 178 -6.77 -0.44 16.69
C GLY A 178 -7.32 -0.66 18.11
N LYS A 179 -8.43 -0.03 18.46
CA LYS A 179 -9.14 -0.23 19.75
C LYS A 179 -9.77 -1.63 19.82
N GLU A 180 -10.50 -2.03 18.80
CA GLU A 180 -11.16 -3.34 18.73
C GLU A 180 -10.13 -4.49 18.61
N TRP A 181 -9.02 -4.28 17.93
CA TRP A 181 -7.90 -5.22 17.93
C TRP A 181 -7.37 -5.48 19.37
N ARG A 182 -7.05 -4.42 20.12
CA ARG A 182 -6.57 -4.56 21.50
C ARG A 182 -7.61 -5.22 22.41
N ARG A 183 -8.90 -4.95 22.16
CA ARG A 183 -9.99 -5.59 22.88
C ARG A 183 -10.08 -7.08 22.54
N ALA A 184 -10.04 -7.43 21.27
CA ALA A 184 -10.09 -8.80 20.81
C ALA A 184 -8.91 -9.64 21.35
N VAL A 185 -7.68 -9.10 21.32
CA VAL A 185 -6.50 -9.76 21.89
C VAL A 185 -6.65 -10.02 23.40
N ARG A 186 -7.16 -9.02 24.15
CA ARG A 186 -7.36 -9.16 25.58
C ARG A 186 -8.42 -10.21 25.93
N ASN A 187 -9.48 -10.29 25.13
CA ASN A 187 -10.60 -11.21 25.35
C ASN A 187 -10.39 -12.59 24.70
N GLY A 188 -9.38 -12.75 23.86
CA GLY A 188 -9.21 -13.94 23.04
C GLY A 188 -10.35 -14.13 22.04
N SER A 189 -10.97 -13.03 21.56
CA SER A 189 -12.14 -13.07 20.69
C SER A 189 -11.77 -12.93 19.21
N ARG A 190 -12.75 -13.14 18.35
CA ARG A 190 -12.60 -12.99 16.89
C ARG A 190 -12.80 -11.54 16.47
N LEU A 191 -12.12 -11.14 15.42
CA LEU A 191 -12.29 -9.87 14.77
C LEU A 191 -12.31 -10.09 13.26
N SER A 192 -13.34 -9.59 12.61
CA SER A 192 -13.50 -9.65 11.16
C SER A 192 -13.56 -8.27 10.54
N LEU A 193 -13.19 -8.20 9.28
CA LEU A 193 -13.20 -6.99 8.47
C LEU A 193 -13.72 -7.29 7.08
N LEU A 194 -14.58 -6.39 6.55
CA LEU A 194 -14.97 -6.41 5.14
C LEU A 194 -14.47 -5.14 4.47
N LEU A 195 -13.98 -5.29 3.24
CA LEU A 195 -13.82 -4.20 2.28
C LEU A 195 -14.83 -4.38 1.16
N VAL A 196 -15.66 -3.37 0.94
CA VAL A 196 -16.73 -3.34 -0.06
C VAL A 196 -16.33 -2.36 -1.14
N GLY A 197 -16.07 -2.83 -2.34
CA GLY A 197 -15.77 -2.03 -3.52
C GLY A 197 -16.97 -1.95 -4.45
N VAL A 198 -17.26 -0.76 -4.98
CA VAL A 198 -18.33 -0.57 -5.97
C VAL A 198 -17.81 -0.98 -7.34
N ASP A 199 -18.46 -1.98 -7.94
CA ASP A 199 -18.05 -2.51 -9.23
C ASP A 199 -18.19 -1.46 -10.35
N HIS A 200 -17.11 -1.24 -11.11
CA HIS A 200 -17.08 -0.34 -12.25
C HIS A 200 -17.44 1.12 -11.94
N LEU A 201 -17.24 1.61 -10.71
CA LEU A 201 -17.59 3.01 -10.36
C LEU A 201 -16.86 4.03 -11.22
N LYS A 202 -15.62 3.75 -11.64
CA LYS A 202 -14.89 4.63 -12.55
C LYS A 202 -15.62 4.79 -13.90
N GLN A 203 -16.03 3.67 -14.52
CA GLN A 203 -16.79 3.73 -15.78
C GLN A 203 -18.17 4.38 -15.58
N TYR A 204 -18.80 4.14 -14.44
CA TYR A 204 -20.04 4.82 -14.07
C TYR A 204 -19.85 6.36 -14.02
N ASN A 205 -18.76 6.82 -13.39
CA ASN A 205 -18.41 8.25 -13.38
C ASN A 205 -18.12 8.81 -14.77
N ASP A 206 -17.40 8.05 -15.60
CA ASP A 206 -17.06 8.46 -16.96
C ASP A 206 -18.31 8.63 -17.83
N LEU A 207 -19.38 7.84 -17.58
CA LEU A 207 -20.63 7.87 -18.32
C LEU A 207 -21.65 8.91 -17.79
N TYR A 208 -21.80 8.98 -16.46
CA TYR A 208 -22.88 9.75 -15.81
C TYR A 208 -22.37 10.98 -15.05
N GLY A 209 -21.06 11.17 -15.00
CA GLY A 209 -20.40 12.28 -14.29
C GLY A 209 -20.14 11.96 -12.81
N GLN A 210 -19.16 12.67 -12.25
CA GLN A 210 -18.70 12.50 -10.86
C GLN A 210 -19.83 12.68 -9.82
N PRO A 211 -20.77 13.65 -9.94
CA PRO A 211 -21.86 13.78 -8.98
C PRO A 211 -22.75 12.52 -8.91
N ALA A 212 -23.03 11.89 -10.07
CA ALA A 212 -23.81 10.65 -10.10
C ALA A 212 -23.08 9.47 -9.40
N GLY A 213 -21.76 9.43 -9.53
CA GLY A 213 -20.95 8.44 -8.82
C GLY A 213 -20.89 8.68 -7.31
N GLU A 214 -20.88 9.93 -6.87
CA GLU A 214 -20.98 10.26 -5.45
C GLU A 214 -22.36 9.85 -4.88
N ASP A 215 -23.44 10.13 -5.60
CA ASP A 215 -24.78 9.68 -5.23
C ASP A 215 -24.88 8.13 -5.16
N CYS A 216 -24.25 7.46 -6.13
CA CYS A 216 -24.15 6.00 -6.15
C CYS A 216 -23.41 5.49 -4.91
N LEU A 217 -22.27 6.07 -4.57
CA LEU A 217 -21.49 5.68 -3.38
C LEU A 217 -22.28 5.94 -2.09
N CYS A 218 -23.00 7.05 -1.99
CA CYS A 218 -23.87 7.35 -0.85
C CYS A 218 -24.97 6.30 -0.68
N ALA A 219 -25.58 5.87 -1.78
CA ALA A 219 -26.61 4.84 -1.73
C ALA A 219 -26.04 3.47 -1.33
N VAL A 220 -24.84 3.11 -1.80
CA VAL A 220 -24.12 1.90 -1.35
C VAL A 220 -23.76 2.01 0.14
N ALA A 221 -23.24 3.15 0.59
CA ALA A 221 -22.92 3.41 1.98
C ALA A 221 -24.15 3.23 2.90
N GLU A 222 -25.29 3.73 2.48
CA GLU A 222 -26.55 3.56 3.20
C GLU A 222 -27.03 2.09 3.23
N ALA A 223 -26.86 1.35 2.13
CA ALA A 223 -27.14 -0.09 2.09
C ALA A 223 -26.25 -0.88 3.07
N VAL A 224 -24.95 -0.55 3.13
CA VAL A 224 -24.04 -1.14 4.13
C VAL A 224 -24.49 -0.83 5.55
N ARG A 225 -24.84 0.42 5.86
CA ARG A 225 -25.33 0.83 7.19
C ARG A 225 -26.59 0.11 7.62
N ARG A 226 -27.51 -0.21 6.71
CA ARG A 226 -28.72 -0.98 7.01
C ARG A 226 -28.43 -2.40 7.44
N VAL A 227 -27.39 -2.99 6.94
CA VAL A 227 -26.97 -4.36 7.28
C VAL A 227 -26.13 -4.36 8.56
N VAL A 228 -25.17 -3.45 8.67
CA VAL A 228 -24.21 -3.37 9.78
C VAL A 228 -24.76 -2.45 10.88
N GLN A 229 -25.55 -3.02 11.80
CA GLN A 229 -26.29 -2.26 12.82
C GLN A 229 -25.92 -2.61 14.27
N ARG A 230 -25.06 -3.59 14.52
CA ARG A 230 -24.69 -3.96 15.89
C ARG A 230 -23.90 -2.82 16.54
N SER A 231 -24.12 -2.56 17.83
CA SER A 231 -23.49 -1.45 18.57
C SER A 231 -21.96 -1.50 18.62
N GLY A 232 -21.37 -2.65 18.34
CA GLY A 232 -19.92 -2.82 18.28
C GLY A 232 -19.33 -2.72 16.87
N ASP A 233 -20.20 -2.79 15.86
CA ASP A 233 -19.76 -2.74 14.46
C ASP A 233 -19.45 -1.28 14.07
N ALA A 234 -18.52 -1.12 13.11
CA ALA A 234 -18.18 0.18 12.57
C ALA A 234 -18.20 0.14 11.05
N VAL A 235 -18.64 1.24 10.42
CA VAL A 235 -18.68 1.42 8.97
C VAL A 235 -18.02 2.74 8.63
N ALA A 236 -17.10 2.70 7.66
CA ALA A 236 -16.33 3.88 7.25
C ALA A 236 -16.17 3.96 5.73
N ARG A 237 -16.02 5.17 5.22
CA ARG A 237 -15.45 5.39 3.89
C ARG A 237 -13.95 5.19 3.97
N TYR A 238 -13.45 4.10 3.38
CA TYR A 238 -12.04 3.74 3.48
C TYR A 238 -11.22 4.26 2.29
N GLY A 239 -11.80 4.28 1.12
CA GLY A 239 -11.19 4.75 -0.11
C GLY A 239 -12.14 5.57 -0.98
N TRP A 240 -11.68 5.86 -2.20
CA TRP A 240 -12.48 6.59 -3.19
C TRP A 240 -13.79 5.87 -3.53
N GLU A 241 -13.73 4.56 -3.73
CA GLU A 241 -14.85 3.68 -4.11
C GLU A 241 -15.07 2.54 -3.11
N GLU A 242 -14.49 2.66 -1.90
CA GLU A 242 -14.42 1.58 -0.93
C GLU A 242 -15.07 1.98 0.40
N VAL A 243 -15.91 1.09 0.90
CA VAL A 243 -16.48 1.13 2.24
C VAL A 243 -15.89 -0.02 3.06
N ALA A 244 -15.38 0.28 4.26
CA ALA A 244 -14.85 -0.72 5.18
C ALA A 244 -15.79 -0.95 6.36
N THR A 245 -15.83 -2.20 6.86
CA THR A 245 -16.56 -2.53 8.08
C THR A 245 -15.68 -3.28 9.07
N ILE A 246 -15.83 -2.99 10.35
CA ILE A 246 -15.24 -3.75 11.46
C ILE A 246 -16.36 -4.53 12.12
N LEU A 247 -16.18 -5.83 12.30
CA LEU A 247 -17.14 -6.76 12.88
C LEU A 247 -16.50 -7.48 14.07
N PRO A 248 -16.57 -6.91 15.29
CA PRO A 248 -16.08 -7.56 16.50
C PRO A 248 -16.86 -8.84 16.81
N GLU A 249 -16.22 -9.79 17.46
CA GLU A 249 -16.81 -11.07 17.91
C GLU A 249 -17.50 -11.85 16.77
N THR A 250 -17.05 -11.63 15.52
CA THR A 250 -17.60 -12.25 14.31
C THR A 250 -16.53 -13.12 13.68
N ASP A 251 -16.88 -14.34 13.34
CA ASP A 251 -16.00 -15.29 12.62
C ASP A 251 -16.10 -15.08 11.10
N LEU A 252 -15.28 -15.82 10.36
CA LEU A 252 -15.24 -15.70 8.91
C LEU A 252 -16.58 -16.02 8.26
N GLN A 253 -17.29 -17.04 8.78
CA GLN A 253 -18.61 -17.42 8.23
C GLN A 253 -19.64 -16.33 8.50
N GLY A 254 -19.63 -15.72 9.67
CA GLY A 254 -20.45 -14.56 10.01
C GLY A 254 -20.13 -13.36 9.13
N ALA A 255 -18.85 -13.10 8.87
CA ALA A 255 -18.41 -12.02 7.97
C ALA A 255 -18.89 -12.26 6.54
N ILE A 256 -18.79 -13.49 6.02
CA ILE A 256 -19.34 -13.86 4.70
C ILE A 256 -20.85 -13.61 4.66
N THR A 257 -21.58 -14.02 5.70
CA THR A 257 -23.04 -13.81 5.77
C THR A 257 -23.40 -12.33 5.70
N VAL A 258 -22.71 -11.48 6.47
CA VAL A 258 -22.88 -10.02 6.41
C VAL A 258 -22.55 -9.48 5.02
N GLY A 259 -21.46 -9.96 4.39
CA GLY A 259 -21.11 -9.56 3.03
C GLY A 259 -22.17 -9.90 2.00
N GLU A 260 -22.74 -11.10 2.07
CA GLU A 260 -23.83 -11.51 1.17
C GLU A 260 -25.12 -10.71 1.40
N GLU A 261 -25.41 -10.32 2.64
CA GLU A 261 -26.54 -9.44 2.97
C GLU A 261 -26.31 -8.04 2.40
N ILE A 262 -25.09 -7.49 2.51
CA ILE A 262 -24.72 -6.21 1.90
C ILE A 262 -24.94 -6.24 0.39
N ARG A 263 -24.44 -7.27 -0.30
CA ARG A 263 -24.64 -7.42 -1.76
C ARG A 263 -26.13 -7.44 -2.14
N LYS A 264 -26.92 -8.16 -1.35
CA LYS A 264 -28.36 -8.28 -1.54
C LYS A 264 -29.07 -6.93 -1.35
N GLU A 265 -28.69 -6.17 -0.31
CA GLU A 265 -29.26 -4.86 -0.02
C GLU A 265 -28.86 -3.82 -1.09
N VAL A 266 -27.62 -3.83 -1.57
CA VAL A 266 -27.18 -2.98 -2.69
C VAL A 266 -27.99 -3.26 -3.95
N ARG A 267 -28.21 -4.53 -4.30
CA ARG A 267 -29.07 -4.90 -5.44
C ARG A 267 -30.52 -4.45 -5.23
N ALA A 268 -31.06 -4.57 -3.99
CA ALA A 268 -32.40 -4.15 -3.65
C ALA A 268 -32.59 -2.62 -3.75
N ALA A 269 -31.51 -1.85 -3.55
CA ALA A 269 -31.52 -0.40 -3.75
C ALA A 269 -31.79 -0.01 -5.22
N GLY A 270 -31.60 -0.91 -6.17
CA GLY A 270 -32.02 -0.74 -7.57
C GLY A 270 -31.31 0.38 -8.33
N LEU A 271 -30.07 0.70 -7.96
CA LEU A 271 -29.26 1.73 -8.60
C LEU A 271 -29.03 1.36 -10.07
N ARG A 272 -29.65 2.08 -10.97
CA ARG A 272 -29.61 1.77 -12.41
C ARG A 272 -28.23 1.95 -13.01
N TYR A 273 -27.79 0.95 -13.77
CA TYR A 273 -26.56 1.00 -14.57
C TYR A 273 -26.79 0.31 -15.91
N PRO A 274 -27.54 0.96 -16.85
CA PRO A 274 -27.92 0.34 -18.14
C PRO A 274 -26.71 -0.09 -18.98
N ASP A 275 -25.63 0.68 -18.92
CA ASP A 275 -24.39 0.44 -19.67
C ASP A 275 -23.35 -0.34 -18.84
N HIS A 276 -23.80 -1.16 -17.89
CA HIS A 276 -22.91 -1.93 -17.02
C HIS A 276 -22.04 -2.89 -17.86
N PRO A 277 -20.70 -2.86 -17.70
CA PRO A 277 -19.78 -3.65 -18.53
C PRO A 277 -20.03 -5.15 -18.52
N ASP A 278 -20.55 -5.69 -17.41
CA ASP A 278 -20.87 -7.12 -17.26
C ASP A 278 -22.34 -7.43 -17.65
N GLY A 279 -23.05 -6.48 -18.30
CA GLY A 279 -24.42 -6.65 -18.76
C GLY A 279 -25.48 -6.70 -17.66
N LYS A 280 -25.17 -6.27 -16.44
CA LYS A 280 -26.11 -6.19 -15.32
C LYS A 280 -26.91 -4.88 -15.40
N PRO A 281 -28.20 -4.87 -15.02
CA PRO A 281 -29.02 -3.65 -15.15
C PRO A 281 -28.83 -2.66 -13.99
N HIS A 282 -28.02 -2.99 -12.99
CA HIS A 282 -27.85 -2.22 -11.77
C HIS A 282 -26.41 -2.31 -11.24
N VAL A 283 -26.06 -1.38 -10.38
CA VAL A 283 -24.78 -1.35 -9.66
C VAL A 283 -24.64 -2.61 -8.79
N THR A 284 -23.44 -3.17 -8.77
CA THR A 284 -23.06 -4.29 -7.91
C THR A 284 -21.84 -3.95 -7.08
N VAL A 285 -21.54 -4.77 -6.07
CA VAL A 285 -20.37 -4.61 -5.21
C VAL A 285 -19.62 -5.92 -5.10
N SER A 286 -18.30 -5.81 -5.10
CA SER A 286 -17.38 -6.90 -4.73
C SER A 286 -16.95 -6.72 -3.29
N ILE A 287 -16.80 -7.82 -2.55
CA ILE A 287 -16.50 -7.77 -1.12
C ILE A 287 -15.34 -8.70 -0.80
N GLY A 288 -14.34 -8.16 -0.14
CA GLY A 288 -13.25 -8.91 0.47
C GLY A 288 -13.47 -9.06 1.96
N ALA A 289 -13.48 -10.30 2.46
CA ALA A 289 -13.65 -10.61 3.87
C ALA A 289 -12.40 -11.26 4.46
N ALA A 290 -11.99 -10.81 5.64
CA ALA A 290 -10.94 -11.42 6.42
C ALA A 290 -11.35 -11.55 7.89
N SER A 291 -10.88 -12.59 8.56
CA SER A 291 -11.16 -12.85 9.96
C SER A 291 -9.93 -13.41 10.67
N VAL A 292 -9.77 -13.10 11.94
CA VAL A 292 -8.69 -13.62 12.77
C VAL A 292 -9.19 -13.92 14.18
N GLN A 293 -8.72 -15.04 14.74
CA GLN A 293 -8.82 -15.30 16.16
C GLN A 293 -7.68 -14.57 16.88
N ALA A 294 -8.00 -13.49 17.57
CA ALA A 294 -6.98 -12.74 18.30
C ALA A 294 -6.52 -13.48 19.55
N VAL A 295 -5.20 -13.63 19.71
CA VAL A 295 -4.59 -14.31 20.86
C VAL A 295 -3.54 -13.40 21.50
N PRO A 296 -3.26 -13.55 22.84
CA PRO A 296 -2.31 -12.68 23.55
C PRO A 296 -0.90 -12.65 22.97
N SER A 297 -0.45 -13.72 22.32
CA SER A 297 0.86 -13.78 21.63
C SER A 297 0.97 -12.81 20.45
N TYR A 298 -0.12 -12.25 19.98
CA TYR A 298 -0.15 -11.24 18.90
C TYR A 298 0.00 -9.80 19.41
N LEU A 299 0.13 -9.60 20.71
CA LEU A 299 0.48 -8.29 21.29
C LEU A 299 1.86 -7.86 20.77
N GLY A 300 1.90 -6.70 20.12
CA GLY A 300 3.14 -6.16 19.53
C GLY A 300 3.31 -6.41 18.02
N TYR A 301 2.48 -7.24 17.40
CA TYR A 301 2.46 -7.39 15.94
C TYR A 301 1.47 -6.40 15.29
N ARG A 302 1.77 -5.97 14.06
CA ARG A 302 0.89 -5.10 13.25
C ARG A 302 -0.27 -5.90 12.63
N MET A 303 -1.03 -6.59 13.48
CA MET A 303 -2.11 -7.47 13.05
C MET A 303 -3.35 -6.72 12.51
N PRO A 304 -3.70 -5.50 12.95
CA PRO A 304 -4.76 -4.74 12.28
C PRO A 304 -4.47 -4.49 10.81
N GLU A 305 -3.22 -4.16 10.47
CA GLU A 305 -2.79 -3.95 9.09
C GLU A 305 -2.80 -5.26 8.29
N SER A 306 -2.43 -6.38 8.91
CA SER A 306 -2.48 -7.70 8.27
C SER A 306 -3.92 -8.13 7.94
N LEU A 307 -4.87 -7.79 8.80
CA LEU A 307 -6.29 -8.04 8.57
C LEU A 307 -6.81 -7.21 7.39
N LEU A 308 -6.41 -5.94 7.30
CA LEU A 308 -6.71 -5.07 6.16
C LEU A 308 -6.10 -5.59 4.86
N ILE A 309 -4.83 -5.99 4.87
CA ILE A 309 -4.15 -6.56 3.70
C ILE A 309 -4.87 -7.81 3.20
N ALA A 310 -5.30 -8.69 4.10
CA ALA A 310 -6.03 -9.90 3.73
C ALA A 310 -7.40 -9.55 3.11
N ALA A 311 -8.15 -8.60 3.68
CA ALA A 311 -9.42 -8.16 3.12
C ALA A 311 -9.26 -7.52 1.74
N ASP A 312 -8.22 -6.71 1.54
CA ASP A 312 -7.89 -6.09 0.24
C ASP A 312 -7.47 -7.15 -0.80
N GLU A 313 -6.69 -8.16 -0.41
CA GLU A 313 -6.37 -9.29 -1.29
C GLU A 313 -7.64 -10.07 -1.70
N ALA A 314 -8.56 -10.27 -0.76
CA ALA A 314 -9.84 -10.92 -1.02
C ALA A 314 -10.71 -10.08 -1.97
N LEU A 315 -10.77 -8.75 -1.79
CA LEU A 315 -11.48 -7.85 -2.69
C LEU A 315 -10.91 -7.89 -4.11
N ARG A 316 -9.59 -7.85 -4.25
CA ARG A 316 -8.93 -8.02 -5.56
C ARG A 316 -9.20 -9.37 -6.22
N LYS A 317 -9.37 -10.44 -5.43
CA LYS A 317 -9.80 -11.75 -5.96
C LYS A 317 -11.24 -11.71 -6.46
N ALA A 318 -12.14 -11.02 -5.76
CA ALA A 318 -13.52 -10.82 -6.20
C ALA A 318 -13.57 -10.05 -7.52
N ASP A 319 -12.83 -8.96 -7.66
CA ASP A 319 -12.72 -8.17 -8.90
C ASP A 319 -12.27 -9.00 -10.10
N LYS A 320 -11.23 -9.83 -9.89
CA LYS A 320 -10.70 -10.72 -10.94
C LYS A 320 -11.59 -11.94 -11.21
N GLY A 321 -12.38 -12.36 -10.23
CA GLY A 321 -13.24 -13.53 -10.28
C GLY A 321 -14.59 -13.33 -10.97
N GLY A 322 -14.85 -12.13 -11.51
CA GLY A 322 -16.10 -11.80 -12.20
C GLY A 322 -17.00 -10.84 -11.43
N ARG A 323 -16.50 -10.26 -10.35
CA ARG A 323 -17.19 -9.28 -9.51
C ARG A 323 -18.48 -9.77 -8.87
N ASP A 324 -19.20 -8.84 -8.18
CA ASP A 324 -20.49 -9.13 -7.56
C ASP A 324 -20.45 -10.39 -6.70
N ALA A 325 -19.44 -10.50 -5.86
CA ALA A 325 -19.13 -11.69 -5.06
C ALA A 325 -18.46 -11.33 -3.73
N VAL A 326 -18.57 -12.24 -2.76
CA VAL A 326 -17.79 -12.20 -1.52
C VAL A 326 -16.64 -13.19 -1.62
N TYR A 327 -15.43 -12.72 -1.46
CA TYR A 327 -14.22 -13.54 -1.41
C TYR A 327 -13.54 -13.43 -0.05
N THR A 328 -12.72 -14.42 0.26
CA THR A 328 -11.96 -14.46 1.51
C THR A 328 -10.47 -14.62 1.24
N ALA A 329 -9.65 -14.13 2.18
CA ALA A 329 -8.24 -14.44 2.23
C ALA A 329 -7.82 -14.75 3.67
N ALA A 330 -6.79 -15.59 3.80
CA ALA A 330 -6.20 -15.89 5.08
C ALA A 330 -5.37 -14.70 5.59
N VAL A 331 -5.42 -14.44 6.88
CA VAL A 331 -4.61 -13.39 7.50
C VAL A 331 -3.20 -13.93 7.71
N PRO A 332 -2.14 -13.29 7.17
CA PRO A 332 -0.77 -13.73 7.40
C PRO A 332 -0.38 -13.56 8.87
N GLY A 333 0.11 -14.62 9.49
CA GLY A 333 0.62 -14.59 10.84
C GLY A 333 2.02 -13.97 10.94
N PRO A 334 2.51 -13.73 12.16
CA PRO A 334 3.81 -13.09 12.41
C PRO A 334 5.00 -13.88 11.88
N ASP A 335 4.86 -15.19 11.69
CA ASP A 335 5.86 -16.11 11.14
C ASP A 335 5.66 -16.44 9.66
N GLY A 336 4.76 -15.71 8.99
CA GLY A 336 4.40 -15.90 7.58
C GLY A 336 3.52 -17.12 7.31
N ARG A 337 3.04 -17.81 8.35
CA ARG A 337 2.04 -18.87 8.22
C ARG A 337 0.65 -18.27 8.15
N GLU A 338 -0.23 -18.88 7.36
CA GLU A 338 -1.63 -18.51 7.34
C GLU A 338 -2.28 -18.82 8.70
N LEU A 339 -2.92 -17.79 9.28
CA LEU A 339 -3.74 -17.98 10.47
C LEU A 339 -5.10 -18.51 9.99
N THR A 340 -5.41 -19.73 10.35
CA THR A 340 -6.73 -20.31 10.13
C THR A 340 -7.74 -19.62 11.04
N ALA A 341 -8.85 -19.17 10.45
CA ALA A 341 -9.98 -18.55 11.14
C ALA A 341 -10.70 -19.53 12.07
#